data_dd64751d0f32c46a8a56a9b618b43e83
#
_entry.id   dd64751d0f32c46a8a56a9b618b43e83
#
_cell.length_a   1.000
_cell.length_b   1.000
_cell.length_c   1.000
_cell.angle_alpha   90.00
_cell.angle_beta   90.00
_cell.angle_gamma   90.00
#
_symmetry.space_group_name_H-M   'P 1'
#
loop_
_entity.id
_entity.type
_entity.pdbx_description
1 polymer ?
#
loop_
_entity_poly.entity_id
_entity_poly.type
_entity_poly.pdbx_seq_one_letter_code
_entity_poly.pdbx_strand_id
1 'polypeptide(L)'
;MTRRGRFRIALSLGLLLALPLFCAQLCAQRRHDPLNQLEIDQLRDAMLEPDTRLKLYVKFARDRMTALEQMRANPKTTDRPRQTHDMVEDFLAVYDELNDNIDMYVGRKDDVRKPLKLVIEADTEFQAKLRALKDSANADATEAKQYEFVLTNAIDAVDSSADEHRKTAAEVEEYIKHKKKK
;
A
#
# COMPACT_ATOMS: atom_id res chain seq x y z
N MET A 1 24.08 70.59 34.07
CA MET A 1 22.66 70.62 33.82
C MET A 1 22.33 69.48 32.84
N THR A 2 21.55 68.57 33.33
CA THR A 2 20.68 67.56 32.72
C THR A 2 21.25 66.53 31.70
N ARG A 3 21.78 65.46 32.27
CA ARG A 3 21.83 64.12 31.59
C ARG A 3 20.45 63.48 31.66
N ARG A 4 19.80 63.31 30.54
CA ARG A 4 18.62 62.35 30.44
C ARG A 4 18.65 61.72 29.05
N GLY A 5 18.64 60.39 28.99
CA GLY A 5 18.12 59.66 27.84
C GLY A 5 19.02 58.64 27.17
N ARG A 6 19.47 57.59 27.88
CA ARG A 6 20.09 56.41 27.25
C ARG A 6 19.66 55.16 27.99
N PHE A 7 18.38 54.78 27.88
CA PHE A 7 17.91 53.49 28.36
C PHE A 7 16.56 53.17 27.70
N ARG A 8 16.54 52.80 26.44
CA ARG A 8 15.32 52.28 25.77
C ARG A 8 15.61 51.59 24.44
N ILE A 9 16.68 50.79 24.27
CA ILE A 9 16.86 49.96 23.09
C ILE A 9 17.55 48.65 23.53
N ALA A 10 16.90 47.84 24.30
CA ALA A 10 17.44 46.52 24.67
C ALA A 10 16.33 45.46 24.98
N LEU A 11 15.09 45.67 24.51
CA LEU A 11 13.99 44.71 24.83
C LEU A 11 13.22 44.21 23.61
N SER A 12 13.68 44.36 22.40
CA SER A 12 12.99 43.93 21.19
C SER A 12 13.74 42.92 20.33
N LEU A 13 14.86 42.34 20.78
CA LEU A 13 15.66 41.39 20.01
C LEU A 13 15.52 39.93 20.48
N GLY A 14 14.72 39.68 21.51
CA GLY A 14 14.56 38.33 22.13
C GLY A 14 13.38 37.50 21.62
N LEU A 15 12.49 38.07 20.79
CA LEU A 15 11.22 37.39 20.43
C LEU A 15 11.18 36.81 19.00
N LEU A 16 12.26 36.90 18.25
CA LEU A 16 12.28 36.46 16.83
C LEU A 16 13.05 35.17 16.59
N LEU A 17 13.57 34.51 17.63
CA LEU A 17 14.35 33.26 17.50
C LEU A 17 13.61 31.98 17.94
N ALA A 18 12.36 32.08 18.36
CA ALA A 18 11.60 30.92 18.88
C ALA A 18 10.64 30.25 17.87
N LEU A 19 10.53 30.76 16.63
CA LEU A 19 9.54 30.25 15.67
C LEU A 19 9.96 29.08 14.74
N PRO A 20 11.24 28.73 14.54
CA PRO A 20 11.54 27.62 13.61
C PRO A 20 11.57 26.23 14.23
N LEU A 21 11.40 26.05 15.55
CA LEU A 21 11.50 24.74 16.22
C LEU A 21 10.19 23.93 16.25
N PHE A 22 9.06 24.53 15.84
CA PHE A 22 7.75 23.86 15.92
C PHE A 22 7.32 23.12 14.64
N CYS A 23 8.05 23.29 13.51
CA CYS A 23 7.71 22.63 12.24
C CYS A 23 8.37 21.27 12.00
N ALA A 24 9.24 20.79 12.88
CA ALA A 24 10.01 19.56 12.66
C ALA A 24 9.37 18.29 13.21
N GLN A 25 8.17 18.36 13.79
CA GLN A 25 7.52 17.16 14.38
C GLN A 25 6.36 16.59 13.53
N LEU A 26 6.16 17.04 12.31
CA LEU A 26 4.96 16.75 11.53
C LEU A 26 5.11 15.66 10.46
N CYS A 27 6.15 14.85 10.41
CA CYS A 27 6.26 13.78 9.41
C CYS A 27 7.12 12.59 9.82
N ALA A 28 6.91 12.05 11.01
CA ALA A 28 7.42 10.73 11.34
C ALA A 28 6.27 9.79 11.71
N GLN A 29 5.23 9.72 10.88
CA GLN A 29 4.47 8.49 10.81
C GLN A 29 5.43 7.46 10.20
N ARG A 30 6.03 6.63 11.06
CA ARG A 30 6.72 5.42 10.61
C ARG A 30 5.68 4.64 9.83
N ARG A 31 5.77 4.65 8.50
CA ARG A 31 5.07 3.65 7.70
C ARG A 31 5.52 2.32 8.27
N HIS A 32 4.58 1.58 8.81
CA HIS A 32 4.81 0.20 9.18
C HIS A 32 5.24 -0.52 7.90
N ASP A 33 6.36 -1.24 7.93
CA ASP A 33 6.75 -2.07 6.80
C ASP A 33 5.70 -3.20 6.69
N PRO A 34 4.97 -3.30 5.59
CA PRO A 34 3.91 -4.31 5.44
C PRO A 34 4.46 -5.73 5.35
N LEU A 35 5.77 -5.88 5.12
CA LEU A 35 6.46 -7.16 5.01
C LEU A 35 7.21 -7.47 6.29
N ASN A 36 7.05 -8.68 6.79
CA ASN A 36 7.87 -9.17 7.89
C ASN A 36 9.27 -9.64 7.38
N GLN A 37 10.21 -9.85 8.31
CA GLN A 37 11.58 -10.20 7.95
C GLN A 37 11.68 -11.48 7.11
N LEU A 38 10.85 -12.49 7.39
CA LEU A 38 10.85 -13.74 6.63
C LEU A 38 10.38 -13.51 5.17
N GLU A 39 9.34 -12.68 4.98
CA GLU A 39 8.85 -12.30 3.66
C GLU A 39 9.91 -11.53 2.87
N ILE A 40 10.59 -10.60 3.52
CA ILE A 40 11.71 -9.84 2.93
C ILE A 40 12.84 -10.82 2.49
N ASP A 41 13.20 -11.77 3.32
CA ASP A 41 14.24 -12.76 3.00
C ASP A 41 13.82 -13.63 1.81
N GLN A 42 12.56 -14.11 1.77
CA GLN A 42 12.01 -14.86 0.64
C GLN A 42 12.04 -14.05 -0.67
N LEU A 43 11.68 -12.78 -0.62
CA LEU A 43 11.72 -11.89 -1.79
C LEU A 43 13.14 -11.61 -2.26
N ARG A 44 14.10 -11.54 -1.34
CA ARG A 44 15.52 -11.38 -1.66
C ARG A 44 16.06 -12.61 -2.37
N ASP A 45 15.73 -13.78 -1.89
CA ASP A 45 16.15 -15.05 -2.49
C ASP A 45 15.56 -15.23 -3.90
N ALA A 46 14.34 -14.72 -4.13
CA ALA A 46 13.66 -14.76 -5.42
C ALA A 46 13.99 -13.56 -6.34
N MET A 47 14.96 -12.71 -6.02
CA MET A 47 15.20 -11.43 -6.71
C MET A 47 15.46 -11.57 -8.21
N LEU A 48 16.06 -12.66 -8.66
CA LEU A 48 16.38 -12.93 -10.07
C LEU A 48 15.33 -13.80 -10.78
N GLU A 49 14.29 -14.21 -10.07
CA GLU A 49 13.25 -15.12 -10.57
C GLU A 49 11.87 -14.42 -10.60
N PRO A 50 11.50 -13.75 -11.71
CA PRO A 50 10.23 -13.02 -11.80
C PRO A 50 9.01 -13.86 -11.44
N ASP A 51 8.97 -15.10 -11.92
CA ASP A 51 7.88 -16.05 -11.67
C ASP A 51 7.70 -16.34 -10.18
N THR A 52 8.78 -16.64 -9.48
CA THR A 52 8.78 -16.92 -8.04
C THR A 52 8.45 -15.67 -7.23
N ARG A 53 9.07 -14.54 -7.56
CA ARG A 53 8.89 -13.30 -6.81
C ARG A 53 7.47 -12.76 -6.90
N LEU A 54 6.86 -12.72 -8.09
CA LEU A 54 5.47 -12.27 -8.25
C LEU A 54 4.47 -13.22 -7.56
N LYS A 55 4.73 -14.53 -7.56
CA LYS A 55 3.93 -15.49 -6.79
C LYS A 55 4.01 -15.25 -5.28
N LEU A 56 5.18 -14.86 -4.77
CA LEU A 56 5.33 -14.53 -3.34
C LEU A 56 4.51 -13.30 -2.99
N TYR A 57 4.54 -12.23 -3.78
CA TYR A 57 3.70 -11.05 -3.53
C TYR A 57 2.21 -11.38 -3.54
N VAL A 58 1.73 -12.16 -4.53
CA VAL A 58 0.34 -12.64 -4.57
C VAL A 58 -0.01 -13.43 -3.32
N LYS A 59 0.88 -14.32 -2.87
CA LYS A 59 0.70 -15.07 -1.63
C LYS A 59 0.57 -14.15 -0.43
N PHE A 60 1.46 -13.18 -0.28
CA PHE A 60 1.45 -12.26 0.86
C PHE A 60 0.21 -11.38 0.88
N ALA A 61 -0.24 -10.87 -0.27
CA ALA A 61 -1.51 -10.14 -0.38
C ALA A 61 -2.70 -11.02 0.03
N ARG A 62 -2.75 -12.29 -0.41
CA ARG A 62 -3.78 -13.25 0.04
C ARG A 62 -3.73 -13.53 1.53
N ASP A 63 -2.53 -13.64 2.11
CA ASP A 63 -2.35 -13.85 3.54
C ASP A 63 -2.89 -12.66 4.34
N ARG A 64 -2.68 -11.40 3.87
CA ARG A 64 -3.25 -10.18 4.48
C ARG A 64 -4.78 -10.19 4.43
N MET A 65 -5.37 -10.51 3.27
CA MET A 65 -6.83 -10.60 3.14
C MET A 65 -7.43 -11.72 4.00
N THR A 66 -6.77 -12.86 4.08
CA THR A 66 -7.21 -13.97 4.93
C THR A 66 -7.16 -13.60 6.42
N ALA A 67 -6.09 -12.95 6.85
CA ALA A 67 -5.95 -12.46 8.22
C ALA A 67 -7.03 -11.43 8.57
N LEU A 68 -7.35 -10.51 7.65
CA LEU A 68 -8.44 -9.54 7.80
C LEU A 68 -9.79 -10.25 7.99
N GLU A 69 -10.12 -11.23 7.15
CA GLU A 69 -11.36 -12.00 7.25
C GLU A 69 -11.46 -12.73 8.61
N GLN A 70 -10.37 -13.38 9.04
CA GLN A 70 -10.31 -14.09 10.33
C GLN A 70 -10.47 -13.12 11.52
N MET A 71 -9.80 -11.98 11.48
CA MET A 71 -9.92 -10.95 12.52
C MET A 71 -11.38 -10.46 12.61
N ARG A 72 -12.02 -10.17 11.50
CA ARG A 72 -13.41 -9.70 11.46
C ARG A 72 -14.42 -10.76 11.88
N ALA A 73 -14.17 -12.03 11.58
CA ALA A 73 -15.02 -13.16 12.01
C ALA A 73 -14.90 -13.46 13.51
N ASN A 74 -13.86 -13.01 14.18
CA ASN A 74 -13.64 -13.29 15.60
C ASN A 74 -14.49 -12.34 16.49
N PRO A 75 -15.48 -12.86 17.23
CA PRO A 75 -16.35 -12.03 18.08
C PRO A 75 -15.62 -11.39 19.27
N LYS A 76 -14.41 -11.87 19.60
CA LYS A 76 -13.60 -11.35 20.70
C LYS A 76 -12.69 -10.21 20.28
N THR A 77 -12.65 -9.85 18.98
CA THR A 77 -11.82 -8.76 18.49
C THR A 77 -12.30 -7.44 19.08
N THR A 78 -11.40 -6.76 19.77
CA THR A 78 -11.57 -5.39 20.26
C THR A 78 -11.08 -4.41 19.19
N ASP A 79 -11.64 -3.18 19.17
CA ASP A 79 -11.25 -2.13 18.20
C ASP A 79 -11.21 -2.63 16.74
N ARG A 80 -12.25 -3.38 16.36
CA ARG A 80 -12.37 -3.98 15.02
C ARG A 80 -12.24 -2.94 13.89
N PRO A 81 -12.82 -1.73 13.98
CA PRO A 81 -12.72 -0.75 12.91
C PRO A 81 -11.28 -0.33 12.63
N ARG A 82 -10.52 -0.03 13.67
CA ARG A 82 -9.11 0.34 13.54
C ARG A 82 -8.27 -0.80 12.99
N GLN A 83 -8.45 -2.02 13.49
CA GLN A 83 -7.74 -3.19 12.96
C GLN A 83 -8.10 -3.46 11.50
N THR A 84 -9.37 -3.22 11.10
CA THR A 84 -9.78 -3.30 9.69
C THR A 84 -9.03 -2.29 8.84
N HIS A 85 -8.93 -1.04 9.30
CA HIS A 85 -8.17 0.02 8.62
C HIS A 85 -6.71 -0.40 8.43
N ASP A 86 -6.03 -0.75 9.51
CA ASP A 86 -4.60 -1.08 9.50
C ASP A 86 -4.30 -2.29 8.58
N MET A 87 -5.16 -3.32 8.61
CA MET A 87 -4.99 -4.52 7.77
C MET A 87 -5.30 -4.28 6.28
N VAL A 88 -6.20 -3.35 5.96
CA VAL A 88 -6.44 -2.93 4.57
C VAL A 88 -5.26 -2.10 4.05
N GLU A 89 -4.65 -1.24 4.89
CA GLU A 89 -3.42 -0.54 4.54
C GLU A 89 -2.26 -1.52 4.28
N ASP A 90 -2.07 -2.52 5.14
CA ASP A 90 -1.04 -3.55 4.94
C ASP A 90 -1.24 -4.34 3.63
N PHE A 91 -2.50 -4.70 3.33
CA PHE A 91 -2.84 -5.32 2.04
C PHE A 91 -2.46 -4.42 0.87
N LEU A 92 -2.89 -3.14 0.89
CA LEU A 92 -2.58 -2.17 -0.17
C LEU A 92 -1.09 -2.03 -0.39
N ALA A 93 -0.31 -1.89 0.67
CA ALA A 93 1.12 -1.71 0.57
C ALA A 93 1.83 -2.92 -0.07
N VAL A 94 1.39 -4.15 0.24
CA VAL A 94 1.89 -5.37 -0.42
C VAL A 94 1.44 -5.44 -1.88
N TYR A 95 0.23 -4.99 -2.19
CA TYR A 95 -0.33 -4.98 -3.54
C TYR A 95 0.35 -3.94 -4.43
N ASP A 96 0.69 -2.78 -3.90
CA ASP A 96 1.47 -1.75 -4.59
C ASP A 96 2.87 -2.26 -4.95
N GLU A 97 3.55 -2.95 -4.02
CA GLU A 97 4.83 -3.60 -4.29
C GLU A 97 4.73 -4.69 -5.39
N LEU A 98 3.61 -5.44 -5.44
CA LEU A 98 3.35 -6.37 -6.53
C LEU A 98 3.30 -5.64 -7.88
N ASN A 99 2.55 -4.53 -7.96
CA ASN A 99 2.40 -3.72 -9.17
C ASN A 99 3.75 -3.16 -9.64
N ASP A 100 4.53 -2.56 -8.74
CA ASP A 100 5.86 -2.02 -9.02
C ASP A 100 6.81 -3.10 -9.58
N ASN A 101 6.73 -4.32 -9.04
CA ASN A 101 7.55 -5.44 -9.52
C ASN A 101 7.09 -5.95 -10.90
N ILE A 102 5.78 -5.96 -11.19
CA ILE A 102 5.25 -6.27 -12.53
C ILE A 102 5.80 -5.26 -13.55
N ASP A 103 5.67 -3.97 -13.27
CA ASP A 103 6.13 -2.89 -14.15
C ASP A 103 7.64 -2.98 -14.39
N MET A 104 8.42 -3.24 -13.35
CA MET A 104 9.87 -3.44 -13.46
C MET A 104 10.21 -4.61 -14.41
N TYR A 105 9.58 -5.76 -14.26
CA TYR A 105 9.87 -6.93 -15.08
C TYR A 105 9.40 -6.75 -16.53
N VAL A 106 8.24 -6.14 -16.74
CA VAL A 106 7.72 -5.80 -18.07
C VAL A 106 8.65 -4.80 -18.78
N GLY A 107 9.08 -3.76 -18.05
CA GLY A 107 10.06 -2.78 -18.54
C GLY A 107 11.39 -3.42 -18.97
N ARG A 108 11.85 -4.45 -18.28
CA ARG A 108 13.03 -5.26 -18.61
C ARG A 108 12.81 -6.26 -19.74
N LYS A 109 11.56 -6.42 -20.20
CA LYS A 109 11.15 -7.39 -21.23
C LYS A 109 11.33 -8.85 -20.77
N ASP A 110 11.20 -9.10 -19.49
CA ASP A 110 11.17 -10.44 -18.91
C ASP A 110 9.87 -11.16 -19.34
N ASP A 111 9.90 -12.50 -19.41
CA ASP A 111 8.70 -13.29 -19.74
C ASP A 111 7.86 -13.51 -18.48
N VAL A 112 6.91 -12.61 -18.24
CA VAL A 112 6.01 -12.64 -17.08
C VAL A 112 4.62 -13.21 -17.39
N ARG A 113 4.41 -13.83 -18.56
CA ARG A 113 3.08 -14.37 -18.96
C ARG A 113 2.49 -15.34 -17.97
N LYS A 114 3.33 -16.19 -17.37
CA LYS A 114 2.87 -17.21 -16.43
C LYS A 114 2.47 -16.62 -15.08
N PRO A 115 3.30 -15.78 -14.42
CA PRO A 115 2.87 -15.15 -13.18
C PRO A 115 1.74 -14.14 -13.37
N LEU A 116 1.63 -13.42 -14.49
CA LEU A 116 0.52 -12.52 -14.75
C LEU A 116 -0.85 -13.21 -14.77
N LYS A 117 -0.94 -14.46 -15.22
CA LYS A 117 -2.20 -15.22 -15.12
C LYS A 117 -2.62 -15.40 -13.66
N LEU A 118 -1.69 -15.75 -12.79
CA LEU A 118 -1.95 -15.90 -11.35
C LEU A 118 -2.32 -14.56 -10.70
N VAL A 119 -1.70 -13.46 -11.13
CA VAL A 119 -2.04 -12.11 -10.67
C VAL A 119 -3.48 -11.77 -11.04
N ILE A 120 -3.88 -11.94 -12.30
CA ILE A 120 -5.25 -11.67 -12.80
C ILE A 120 -6.30 -12.51 -12.07
N GLU A 121 -5.99 -13.76 -11.75
CA GLU A 121 -6.86 -14.60 -10.91
C GLU A 121 -6.98 -14.04 -9.49
N ALA A 122 -5.86 -13.60 -8.90
CA ALA A 122 -5.84 -12.99 -7.56
C ALA A 122 -6.58 -11.64 -7.53
N ASP A 123 -6.45 -10.81 -8.57
CA ASP A 123 -7.20 -9.55 -8.69
C ASP A 123 -8.71 -9.79 -8.60
N THR A 124 -9.21 -10.80 -9.31
CA THR A 124 -10.63 -11.17 -9.25
C THR A 124 -11.06 -11.59 -7.85
N GLU A 125 -10.20 -12.32 -7.14
CA GLU A 125 -10.42 -12.72 -5.75
C GLU A 125 -10.43 -11.49 -4.82
N PHE A 126 -9.45 -10.60 -4.96
CA PHE A 126 -9.34 -9.39 -4.14
C PHE A 126 -10.51 -8.44 -4.35
N GLN A 127 -10.92 -8.23 -5.61
CA GLN A 127 -12.11 -7.44 -5.94
C GLN A 127 -13.36 -7.98 -5.22
N ALA A 128 -13.57 -9.30 -5.26
CA ALA A 128 -14.73 -9.91 -4.60
C ALA A 128 -14.67 -9.73 -3.08
N LYS A 129 -13.52 -9.95 -2.45
CA LYS A 129 -13.34 -9.84 -0.99
C LYS A 129 -13.50 -8.39 -0.50
N LEU A 130 -12.91 -7.41 -1.19
CA LEU A 130 -13.03 -5.99 -0.84
C LEU A 130 -14.47 -5.48 -1.00
N ARG A 131 -15.17 -5.90 -2.05
CA ARG A 131 -16.59 -5.58 -2.23
C ARG A 131 -17.46 -6.22 -1.15
N ALA A 132 -17.23 -7.47 -0.80
CA ALA A 132 -17.93 -8.12 0.32
C ALA A 132 -17.68 -7.40 1.66
N LEU A 133 -16.45 -6.92 1.88
CA LEU A 133 -16.14 -6.09 3.04
C LEU A 133 -16.93 -4.78 3.02
N LYS A 134 -17.00 -4.10 1.87
CA LYS A 134 -17.80 -2.87 1.69
C LYS A 134 -19.29 -3.12 1.94
N ASP A 135 -19.83 -4.22 1.44
CA ASP A 135 -21.24 -4.57 1.65
C ASP A 135 -21.53 -4.86 3.13
N SER A 136 -20.61 -5.53 3.83
CA SER A 136 -20.72 -5.75 5.27
C SER A 136 -20.63 -4.46 6.09
N ALA A 137 -19.87 -3.47 5.61
CA ALA A 137 -19.72 -2.16 6.22
C ALA A 137 -21.03 -1.35 6.19
N ASN A 138 -21.86 -1.55 5.16
CA ASN A 138 -23.17 -0.88 5.05
C ASN A 138 -24.12 -1.29 6.18
N ALA A 139 -23.91 -2.40 6.84
CA ALA A 139 -24.72 -2.85 7.99
C ALA A 139 -24.42 -2.09 9.29
N ASP A 140 -23.21 -1.54 9.44
CA ASP A 140 -22.82 -0.68 10.57
C ASP A 140 -22.03 0.55 10.08
N ALA A 141 -22.78 1.56 9.68
CA ALA A 141 -22.22 2.80 9.16
C ALA A 141 -21.33 3.56 10.17
N THR A 142 -21.46 3.31 11.47
CA THR A 142 -20.64 3.98 12.48
C THR A 142 -19.25 3.33 12.53
N GLU A 143 -19.21 2.01 12.48
CA GLU A 143 -17.95 1.26 12.36
C GLU A 143 -17.23 1.58 11.04
N ALA A 144 -17.99 1.57 9.94
CA ALA A 144 -17.47 1.75 8.59
C ALA A 144 -16.71 3.06 8.39
N LYS A 145 -17.16 4.16 8.98
CA LYS A 145 -16.53 5.50 8.82
C LYS A 145 -15.04 5.52 9.15
N GLN A 146 -14.56 4.63 10.00
CA GLN A 146 -13.16 4.61 10.42
C GLN A 146 -12.22 4.00 9.36
N TYR A 147 -12.75 3.16 8.44
CA TYR A 147 -11.96 2.51 7.40
C TYR A 147 -12.52 2.71 5.99
N GLU A 148 -13.63 3.46 5.83
CA GLU A 148 -14.29 3.67 4.53
C GLU A 148 -13.33 4.25 3.49
N PHE A 149 -12.50 5.21 3.88
CA PHE A 149 -11.56 5.84 2.96
C PHE A 149 -10.50 4.87 2.45
N VAL A 150 -9.84 4.13 3.35
CA VAL A 150 -8.81 3.16 2.96
C VAL A 150 -9.42 2.00 2.17
N LEU A 151 -10.62 1.56 2.52
CA LEU A 151 -11.34 0.52 1.78
C LEU A 151 -11.73 0.97 0.36
N THR A 152 -12.19 2.20 0.21
CA THR A 152 -12.49 2.76 -1.12
C THR A 152 -11.22 2.84 -1.96
N ASN A 153 -10.12 3.33 -1.40
CA ASN A 153 -8.83 3.36 -2.08
C ASN A 153 -8.37 1.96 -2.49
N ALA A 154 -8.57 0.95 -1.62
CA ALA A 154 -8.19 -0.43 -1.94
C ALA A 154 -9.02 -1.00 -3.11
N ILE A 155 -10.32 -0.74 -3.14
CA ILE A 155 -11.20 -1.15 -4.24
C ILE A 155 -10.75 -0.48 -5.55
N ASP A 156 -10.56 0.84 -5.53
CA ASP A 156 -10.19 1.61 -6.73
C ASP A 156 -8.80 1.18 -7.25
N ALA A 157 -7.83 0.95 -6.36
CA ALA A 157 -6.50 0.47 -6.72
C ALA A 157 -6.56 -0.92 -7.38
N VAL A 158 -7.29 -1.87 -6.77
CA VAL A 158 -7.39 -3.24 -7.32
C VAL A 158 -8.19 -3.25 -8.62
N ASP A 159 -9.26 -2.46 -8.74
CA ASP A 159 -10.04 -2.37 -9.98
C ASP A 159 -9.20 -1.80 -11.13
N SER A 160 -8.45 -0.72 -10.89
CA SER A 160 -7.55 -0.12 -11.87
C SER A 160 -6.42 -1.06 -12.29
N SER A 161 -5.73 -1.67 -11.32
CA SER A 161 -4.61 -2.58 -11.58
C SER A 161 -5.08 -3.85 -12.29
N ALA A 162 -6.26 -4.39 -11.97
CA ALA A 162 -6.81 -5.57 -12.65
C ALA A 162 -7.01 -5.34 -14.15
N ASP A 163 -7.44 -4.14 -14.55
CA ASP A 163 -7.59 -3.78 -15.98
C ASP A 163 -6.21 -3.61 -16.63
N GLU A 164 -5.25 -2.98 -15.94
CA GLU A 164 -3.88 -2.84 -16.40
C GLU A 164 -3.19 -4.20 -16.58
N HIS A 165 -3.33 -5.12 -15.61
CA HIS A 165 -2.72 -6.46 -15.69
C HIS A 165 -3.25 -7.26 -16.88
N ARG A 166 -4.56 -7.19 -17.20
CA ARG A 166 -5.14 -7.84 -18.38
C ARG A 166 -4.56 -7.26 -19.67
N LYS A 167 -4.42 -5.95 -19.74
CA LYS A 167 -3.82 -5.26 -20.88
C LYS A 167 -2.35 -5.64 -21.03
N THR A 168 -1.58 -5.55 -19.95
CA THR A 168 -0.16 -5.93 -19.91
C THR A 168 0.05 -7.39 -20.32
N ALA A 169 -0.81 -8.31 -19.87
CA ALA A 169 -0.73 -9.73 -20.27
C ALA A 169 -0.90 -9.90 -21.79
N ALA A 170 -1.82 -9.16 -22.42
CA ALA A 170 -2.02 -9.17 -23.86
C ALA A 170 -0.80 -8.60 -24.61
N GLU A 171 -0.24 -7.48 -24.15
CA GLU A 171 0.94 -6.85 -24.75
C GLU A 171 2.19 -7.73 -24.66
N VAL A 172 2.43 -8.38 -23.50
CA VAL A 172 3.54 -9.32 -23.31
C VAL A 172 3.39 -10.54 -24.22
N GLU A 173 2.19 -11.08 -24.37
CA GLU A 173 1.90 -12.22 -25.25
C GLU A 173 2.21 -11.86 -26.72
N GLU A 174 1.78 -10.70 -27.20
CA GLU A 174 2.07 -10.18 -28.53
C GLU A 174 3.58 -9.98 -28.76
N TYR A 175 4.27 -9.34 -27.82
CA TYR A 175 5.71 -9.12 -27.88
C TYR A 175 6.48 -10.43 -28.04
N ILE A 176 6.16 -11.45 -27.23
CA ILE A 176 6.83 -12.76 -27.26
C ILE A 176 6.52 -13.52 -28.57
N LYS A 177 5.28 -13.43 -29.09
CA LYS A 177 4.94 -14.00 -30.42
C LYS A 177 5.77 -13.41 -31.54
N HIS A 178 5.95 -12.10 -31.55
CA HIS A 178 6.78 -11.41 -32.56
C HIS A 178 8.26 -11.76 -32.43
N LYS A 179 8.78 -11.88 -31.21
CA LYS A 179 10.18 -12.26 -30.96
C LYS A 179 10.52 -13.68 -31.47
N LYS A 180 9.56 -14.63 -31.39
CA LYS A 180 9.75 -16.01 -31.88
C LYS A 180 9.70 -16.16 -33.41
N LYS A 181 9.18 -15.15 -34.12
CA LYS A 181 9.08 -15.18 -35.59
C LYS A 181 10.30 -14.60 -36.32
N LYS A 182 11.22 -13.99 -35.57
CA LYS A 182 12.51 -13.48 -36.07
C LYS A 182 13.61 -14.47 -35.74
#